data_5d31a1b10841864ec0b7d8584df17d81
#
_entry.id   5d31a1b10841864ec0b7d8584df17d81
#
_cell.length_a   1.000
_cell.length_b   1.000
_cell.length_c   1.000
_cell.angle_alpha   90.00
_cell.angle_beta   90.00
_cell.angle_gamma   90.00
#
_symmetry.space_group_name_H-M   'P 1'
#
loop_
_entity.id
_entity.type
_entity.pdbx_description
1 polymer ?
#
loop_
_entity_poly.entity_id
_entity_poly.type
_entity_poly.pdbx_seq_one_letter_code
_entity_poly.pdbx_strand_id
1 'polypeptide(L)'
;DADVLAMQCGDFYEFFADDAELVADELDLTVSQKSSHGSSYPMAGVPLSELTPYVKALVERGYRVAVADQYETDDGHAREITRVVTPGTLLETADDDARYLAAVVREDDERAAGAPATGGASATENDDAGGPYGLALADVTTGRFLVTEVDDESDLRAELYRFDPAEVLPGPRVRNDDRLLGAVREDLSGSVSLFDAEAFAPGRATHAVREQFGRETADSVGIDSDLALRAAGAVLGYVEETGAGVLASMTRLTAYGDGDHVDVDATTQRNL
;
A
#
# COMPACT_ATOMS: atom_id res chain seq x y z
N ASP A 1 -3.89 -10.65 -3.93
CA ASP A 1 -5.10 -11.22 -3.32
C ASP A 1 -6.11 -10.11 -3.06
N ALA A 2 -7.36 -10.26 -3.54
CA ALA A 2 -8.48 -9.38 -3.25
C ALA A 2 -9.42 -10.04 -2.23
N ASP A 3 -10.15 -9.23 -1.46
CA ASP A 3 -11.10 -9.72 -0.46
C ASP A 3 -12.49 -9.91 -1.09
N VAL A 4 -12.81 -9.14 -2.15
CA VAL A 4 -14.09 -9.17 -2.87
C VAL A 4 -13.84 -9.11 -4.36
N LEU A 5 -14.61 -9.88 -5.13
CA LEU A 5 -14.59 -9.86 -6.61
C LEU A 5 -15.91 -9.33 -7.16
N ALA A 6 -15.87 -8.17 -7.84
CA ALA A 6 -16.94 -7.65 -8.67
C ALA A 6 -16.75 -8.13 -10.11
N MET A 7 -17.66 -8.98 -10.61
CA MET A 7 -17.56 -9.59 -11.93
C MET A 7 -18.64 -9.05 -12.87
N GLN A 8 -18.24 -8.47 -13.99
CA GLN A 8 -19.20 -7.99 -15.00
C GLN A 8 -19.95 -9.16 -15.64
N CYS A 9 -21.26 -9.08 -15.60
CA CYS A 9 -22.20 -10.02 -16.22
C CYS A 9 -23.27 -9.23 -16.99
N GLY A 10 -23.01 -8.96 -18.27
CA GLY A 10 -23.87 -8.09 -19.07
C GLY A 10 -23.91 -6.66 -18.55
N ASP A 11 -25.08 -6.15 -18.20
CA ASP A 11 -25.29 -4.77 -17.73
C ASP A 11 -25.09 -4.57 -16.22
N PHE A 12 -24.61 -5.61 -15.51
CA PHE A 12 -24.39 -5.60 -14.07
C PHE A 12 -22.95 -6.03 -13.70
N TYR A 13 -22.48 -5.54 -12.55
CA TYR A 13 -21.44 -6.22 -11.78
C TYR A 13 -22.11 -7.08 -10.71
N GLU A 14 -21.78 -8.35 -10.72
CA GLU A 14 -22.33 -9.34 -9.81
C GLU A 14 -21.25 -9.82 -8.82
N PHE A 15 -21.67 -10.00 -7.58
CA PHE A 15 -20.91 -10.61 -6.50
C PHE A 15 -21.51 -11.99 -6.21
N PHE A 16 -20.70 -12.99 -5.94
CA PHE A 16 -21.14 -14.36 -5.81
C PHE A 16 -20.74 -15.00 -4.50
N ALA A 17 -21.54 -15.95 -4.03
CA ALA A 17 -21.30 -16.76 -2.83
C ALA A 17 -21.01 -15.88 -1.60
N ASP A 18 -19.90 -16.10 -0.92
CA ASP A 18 -19.51 -15.37 0.29
C ASP A 18 -19.35 -13.87 0.03
N ASP A 19 -18.85 -13.47 -1.16
CA ASP A 19 -18.74 -12.05 -1.54
C ASP A 19 -20.12 -11.38 -1.64
N ALA A 20 -21.13 -12.11 -2.11
CA ALA A 20 -22.50 -11.58 -2.19
C ALA A 20 -23.10 -11.34 -0.81
N GLU A 21 -22.87 -12.24 0.14
CA GLU A 21 -23.32 -12.10 1.53
C GLU A 21 -22.59 -10.93 2.22
N LEU A 22 -21.26 -10.87 2.06
CA LEU A 22 -20.45 -9.78 2.60
C LEU A 22 -20.89 -8.41 2.07
N VAL A 23 -21.01 -8.26 0.75
CA VAL A 23 -21.41 -6.98 0.14
C VAL A 23 -22.84 -6.60 0.51
N ALA A 24 -23.74 -7.56 0.69
CA ALA A 24 -25.09 -7.31 1.15
C ALA A 24 -25.12 -6.78 2.59
N ASP A 25 -24.35 -7.38 3.48
CA ASP A 25 -24.27 -6.97 4.88
C ASP A 25 -23.63 -5.58 5.04
N GLU A 26 -22.57 -5.30 4.23
CA GLU A 26 -21.84 -4.05 4.32
C GLU A 26 -22.56 -2.87 3.66
N LEU A 27 -23.32 -3.11 2.58
CA LEU A 27 -23.86 -2.07 1.70
C LEU A 27 -25.39 -2.15 1.54
N ASP A 28 -26.07 -2.96 2.34
CA ASP A 28 -27.53 -3.16 2.31
C ASP A 28 -28.06 -3.56 0.91
N LEU A 29 -27.30 -4.41 0.20
CA LEU A 29 -27.73 -4.95 -1.08
C LEU A 29 -28.63 -6.16 -0.90
N THR A 30 -29.55 -6.34 -1.85
CA THR A 30 -30.42 -7.52 -1.86
C THR A 30 -29.70 -8.72 -2.43
N VAL A 31 -29.63 -9.80 -1.65
CA VAL A 31 -29.14 -11.09 -2.12
C VAL A 31 -30.27 -11.87 -2.81
N SER A 32 -29.99 -12.35 -3.99
CA SER A 32 -30.83 -13.27 -4.75
C SER A 32 -30.15 -14.64 -4.90
N GLN A 33 -30.91 -15.66 -5.31
CA GLN A 33 -30.35 -16.98 -5.60
C GLN A 33 -30.19 -17.15 -7.11
N LYS A 34 -28.96 -17.36 -7.57
CA LYS A 34 -28.67 -17.69 -8.98
C LYS A 34 -28.45 -19.19 -9.11
N SER A 35 -29.10 -19.80 -10.07
CA SER A 35 -28.96 -21.23 -10.35
C SER A 35 -28.17 -21.45 -11.63
N SER A 36 -27.13 -22.27 -11.57
CA SER A 36 -26.36 -22.68 -12.73
C SER A 36 -25.94 -24.15 -12.59
N HIS A 37 -26.12 -24.92 -13.64
CA HIS A 37 -25.73 -26.33 -13.73
C HIS A 37 -26.19 -27.21 -12.53
N GLY A 38 -27.37 -26.91 -11.96
CA GLY A 38 -27.94 -27.68 -10.86
C GLY A 38 -27.47 -27.27 -9.44
N SER A 39 -26.62 -26.26 -9.34
CA SER A 39 -26.22 -25.63 -8.09
C SER A 39 -26.86 -24.26 -7.95
N SER A 40 -27.24 -23.87 -6.71
CA SER A 40 -27.75 -22.54 -6.37
C SER A 40 -26.77 -21.86 -5.43
N TYR A 41 -26.48 -20.61 -5.69
CA TYR A 41 -25.57 -19.80 -4.85
C TYR A 41 -26.10 -18.37 -4.70
N PRO A 42 -25.77 -17.72 -3.55
CA PRO A 42 -26.10 -16.32 -3.33
C PRO A 42 -25.47 -15.43 -4.40
N MET A 43 -26.17 -14.39 -4.81
CA MET A 43 -25.71 -13.38 -5.75
C MET A 43 -26.30 -12.01 -5.38
N ALA A 44 -25.48 -10.99 -5.35
CA ALA A 44 -25.85 -9.59 -5.30
C ALA A 44 -25.34 -8.90 -6.57
N GLY A 45 -26.01 -7.86 -7.03
CA GLY A 45 -25.61 -7.17 -8.25
C GLY A 45 -25.91 -5.70 -8.21
N VAL A 46 -25.07 -4.91 -8.89
CA VAL A 46 -25.22 -3.47 -9.08
C VAL A 46 -25.13 -3.14 -10.57
N PRO A 47 -25.89 -2.15 -11.08
CA PRO A 47 -25.75 -1.72 -12.46
C PRO A 47 -24.33 -1.23 -12.76
N LEU A 48 -23.88 -1.39 -14.02
CA LEU A 48 -22.53 -0.93 -14.46
C LEU A 48 -22.25 0.53 -14.07
N SER A 49 -23.25 1.41 -14.24
CA SER A 49 -23.12 2.85 -13.96
C SER A 49 -23.01 3.17 -12.48
N GLU A 50 -23.32 2.23 -11.60
CA GLU A 50 -23.36 2.42 -10.15
C GLU A 50 -22.24 1.68 -9.40
N LEU A 51 -21.33 1.01 -10.09
CA LEU A 51 -20.26 0.25 -9.41
C LEU A 51 -19.38 1.12 -8.53
N THR A 52 -18.96 2.28 -9.02
CA THR A 52 -17.96 3.13 -8.36
C THR A 52 -18.30 3.46 -6.89
N PRO A 53 -19.51 3.96 -6.54
CA PRO A 53 -19.82 4.23 -5.14
C PRO A 53 -19.81 3.00 -4.25
N TYR A 54 -20.15 1.82 -4.77
CA TYR A 54 -20.10 0.57 -4.00
C TYR A 54 -18.67 0.11 -3.75
N VAL A 55 -17.82 0.13 -4.78
CA VAL A 55 -16.38 -0.18 -4.64
C VAL A 55 -15.75 0.77 -3.63
N LYS A 56 -16.01 2.08 -3.77
CA LYS A 56 -15.53 3.09 -2.82
C LYS A 56 -15.93 2.76 -1.38
N ALA A 57 -17.21 2.49 -1.15
CA ALA A 57 -17.73 2.19 0.19
C ALA A 57 -17.12 0.91 0.81
N LEU A 58 -16.82 -0.11 0.01
CA LEU A 58 -16.10 -1.32 0.47
C LEU A 58 -14.65 -1.00 0.82
N VAL A 59 -13.98 -0.26 -0.05
CA VAL A 59 -12.57 0.10 0.14
C VAL A 59 -12.38 1.02 1.35
N GLU A 60 -13.30 1.95 1.60
CA GLU A 60 -13.32 2.79 2.80
C GLU A 60 -13.52 1.98 4.10
N ARG A 61 -14.07 0.77 4.00
CA ARG A 61 -14.19 -0.19 5.12
C ARG A 61 -12.98 -1.13 5.22
N GLY A 62 -11.94 -0.92 4.39
CA GLY A 62 -10.70 -1.67 4.41
C GLY A 62 -10.63 -2.88 3.48
N TYR A 63 -11.67 -3.15 2.68
CA TYR A 63 -11.67 -4.27 1.73
C TYR A 63 -10.89 -3.92 0.46
N ARG A 64 -10.19 -4.91 -0.09
CA ARG A 64 -9.58 -4.84 -1.43
C ARG A 64 -10.54 -5.47 -2.43
N VAL A 65 -10.93 -4.69 -3.45
CA VAL A 65 -11.95 -5.10 -4.43
C VAL A 65 -11.31 -5.31 -5.80
N ALA A 66 -11.34 -6.55 -6.28
CA ALA A 66 -11.01 -6.87 -7.68
C ALA A 66 -12.21 -6.60 -8.57
N VAL A 67 -11.97 -5.95 -9.71
CA VAL A 67 -12.98 -5.70 -10.73
C VAL A 67 -12.58 -6.48 -11.98
N ALA A 68 -13.46 -7.40 -12.40
CA ALA A 68 -13.30 -8.17 -13.62
C ALA A 68 -14.30 -7.71 -14.68
N ASP A 69 -13.78 -7.14 -15.76
CA ASP A 69 -14.57 -6.66 -16.88
C ASP A 69 -14.80 -7.77 -17.91
N GLN A 70 -15.97 -7.70 -18.57
CA GLN A 70 -16.35 -8.64 -19.61
C GLN A 70 -15.93 -8.09 -20.98
N TYR A 71 -15.35 -8.94 -21.80
CA TYR A 71 -15.03 -8.62 -23.19
C TYR A 71 -15.46 -9.74 -24.14
N GLU A 72 -15.67 -9.39 -25.41
CA GLU A 72 -16.08 -10.33 -26.45
C GLU A 72 -14.89 -11.14 -26.96
N THR A 73 -15.13 -12.42 -27.21
CA THR A 73 -14.20 -13.35 -27.85
C THR A 73 -14.88 -14.10 -28.97
N ASP A 74 -14.13 -14.78 -29.83
CA ASP A 74 -14.68 -15.56 -30.95
C ASP A 74 -15.65 -16.67 -30.47
N ASP A 75 -15.49 -17.15 -29.22
CA ASP A 75 -16.29 -18.21 -28.61
C ASP A 75 -17.37 -17.69 -27.63
N GLY A 76 -17.56 -16.37 -27.53
CA GLY A 76 -18.53 -15.72 -26.62
C GLY A 76 -17.93 -14.62 -25.78
N HIS A 77 -18.15 -14.68 -24.47
CA HIS A 77 -17.65 -13.67 -23.54
C HIS A 77 -16.61 -14.26 -22.59
N ALA A 78 -15.48 -13.57 -22.45
CA ALA A 78 -14.49 -13.83 -21.40
C ALA A 78 -14.48 -12.69 -20.36
N ARG A 79 -13.79 -12.89 -19.25
CA ARG A 79 -13.63 -11.92 -18.18
C ARG A 79 -12.19 -11.90 -17.73
N GLU A 80 -11.69 -10.71 -17.45
CA GLU A 80 -10.34 -10.49 -16.96
C GLU A 80 -10.37 -9.48 -15.82
N ILE A 81 -9.56 -9.68 -14.79
CA ILE A 81 -9.38 -8.67 -13.74
C ILE A 81 -8.63 -7.51 -14.36
N THR A 82 -9.30 -6.37 -14.48
CA THR A 82 -8.74 -5.15 -15.07
C THR A 82 -8.14 -4.21 -14.04
N ARG A 83 -8.59 -4.31 -12.79
CA ARG A 83 -8.08 -3.51 -11.68
C ARG A 83 -8.38 -4.14 -10.33
N VAL A 84 -7.53 -3.81 -9.35
CA VAL A 84 -7.78 -4.08 -7.93
C VAL A 84 -7.75 -2.73 -7.21
N VAL A 85 -8.85 -2.38 -6.56
CA VAL A 85 -8.96 -1.13 -5.80
C VAL A 85 -8.72 -1.43 -4.32
N THR A 86 -7.85 -0.67 -3.70
CA THR A 86 -7.43 -0.87 -2.30
C THR A 86 -7.54 0.44 -1.52
N PRO A 87 -7.52 0.41 -0.17
CA PRO A 87 -7.57 1.62 0.64
C PRO A 87 -6.48 2.64 0.28
N GLY A 88 -5.26 2.18 -0.02
CA GLY A 88 -4.13 3.02 -0.38
C GLY A 88 -4.09 3.46 -1.85
N THR A 89 -4.88 2.85 -2.74
CA THR A 89 -4.90 3.17 -4.18
C THR A 89 -6.22 3.73 -4.68
N LEU A 90 -7.16 4.03 -3.78
CA LEU A 90 -8.44 4.65 -4.13
C LEU A 90 -8.23 6.12 -4.53
N LEU A 91 -8.47 6.46 -5.80
CA LEU A 91 -8.31 7.81 -6.36
C LEU A 91 -9.54 8.71 -6.17
N GLU A 92 -10.72 8.11 -6.08
CA GLU A 92 -11.98 8.86 -6.02
C GLU A 92 -12.40 9.12 -4.56
N THR A 93 -11.77 10.09 -3.92
CA THR A 93 -12.21 10.61 -2.62
C THR A 93 -12.92 11.93 -2.78
N ALA A 94 -13.94 12.18 -1.94
CA ALA A 94 -14.68 13.45 -1.95
C ALA A 94 -13.86 14.60 -1.34
N ASP A 95 -12.77 14.28 -0.66
CA ASP A 95 -11.89 15.22 0.01
C ASP A 95 -10.55 15.30 -0.74
N ASP A 96 -10.05 16.54 -0.91
CA ASP A 96 -8.73 16.83 -1.49
C ASP A 96 -7.57 16.49 -0.52
N ASP A 97 -7.84 15.70 0.54
CA ASP A 97 -6.84 15.31 1.52
C ASP A 97 -5.84 14.30 0.94
N ALA A 98 -4.58 14.47 1.32
CA ALA A 98 -3.50 13.56 0.94
C ALA A 98 -3.82 12.13 1.42
N ARG A 99 -3.72 11.16 0.53
CA ARG A 99 -3.96 9.75 0.85
C ARG A 99 -2.69 8.96 0.65
N TYR A 100 -2.08 8.57 1.75
CA TYR A 100 -0.81 7.87 1.73
C TYR A 100 -0.98 6.35 1.69
N LEU A 101 -0.22 5.73 0.78
CA LEU A 101 0.16 4.32 0.82
C LEU A 101 1.58 4.25 1.41
N ALA A 102 1.78 3.44 2.43
CA ALA A 102 3.07 3.28 3.07
C ALA A 102 3.64 1.87 2.88
N ALA A 103 4.96 1.75 2.86
CA ALA A 103 5.65 0.47 3.06
C ALA A 103 6.74 0.62 4.11
N VAL A 104 6.89 -0.42 4.93
CA VAL A 104 7.85 -0.45 6.04
C VAL A 104 8.77 -1.65 5.88
N VAL A 105 10.07 -1.42 5.91
CA VAL A 105 11.11 -2.44 5.84
C VAL A 105 12.00 -2.36 7.07
N ARG A 106 12.33 -3.51 7.64
CA ARG A 106 13.33 -3.64 8.73
C ARG A 106 14.55 -4.38 8.22
N GLU A 107 15.74 -4.08 8.76
CA GLU A 107 16.98 -4.75 8.40
C GLU A 107 16.93 -6.27 8.65
N ASP A 108 17.58 -7.04 7.77
CA ASP A 108 17.70 -8.49 7.92
C ASP A 108 18.89 -8.82 8.84
N ASP A 109 18.71 -9.72 9.83
CA ASP A 109 19.76 -10.14 10.80
C ASP A 109 21.01 -10.75 10.14
N GLU A 110 20.92 -11.21 8.90
CA GLU A 110 22.07 -11.76 8.17
C GLU A 110 23.17 -10.72 7.91
N ARG A 111 22.84 -9.43 7.81
CA ARG A 111 23.82 -8.34 7.68
C ARG A 111 24.48 -7.99 9.00
N ALA A 112 23.75 -8.06 10.11
CA ALA A 112 24.29 -7.87 11.45
C ALA A 112 25.32 -8.95 11.82
N ALA A 113 25.15 -10.18 11.31
CA ALA A 113 26.09 -11.30 11.54
C ALA A 113 27.38 -11.22 10.72
N GLY A 114 27.42 -10.44 9.65
CA GLY A 114 28.57 -10.30 8.75
C GLY A 114 29.49 -9.09 9.01
N ALA A 115 29.13 -8.19 9.91
CA ALA A 115 30.00 -7.08 10.29
C ALA A 115 31.10 -7.57 11.24
N PRO A 116 32.40 -7.29 10.98
CA PRO A 116 33.45 -7.67 11.92
C PRO A 116 33.25 -6.89 13.22
N ALA A 117 33.12 -7.61 14.33
CA ALA A 117 32.99 -7.05 15.67
C ALA A 117 34.24 -6.22 16.02
N THR A 118 34.22 -4.93 15.71
CA THR A 118 35.20 -3.97 16.18
C THR A 118 34.66 -3.27 17.41
N GLY A 119 35.05 -3.77 18.58
CA GLY A 119 35.05 -3.03 19.85
C GLY A 119 33.87 -3.26 20.77
N GLY A 120 34.14 -4.07 21.80
CA GLY A 120 33.44 -4.27 23.04
C GLY A 120 32.45 -3.21 23.50
N ALA A 121 31.19 -3.41 23.21
CA ALA A 121 30.10 -2.87 23.98
C ALA A 121 29.38 -4.08 24.59
N SER A 122 29.27 -4.05 25.92
CA SER A 122 28.57 -4.99 26.75
C SER A 122 27.15 -5.19 26.20
N ALA A 123 26.78 -6.43 25.89
CA ALA A 123 25.39 -6.81 25.63
C ALA A 123 24.57 -6.45 26.89
N THR A 124 23.95 -5.29 26.88
CA THR A 124 22.83 -4.96 27.77
C THR A 124 21.58 -5.56 27.12
N GLU A 125 20.94 -6.45 27.88
CA GLU A 125 19.67 -7.11 27.56
C GLU A 125 18.54 -6.07 27.36
N ASN A 126 18.58 -5.34 26.25
CA ASN A 126 17.48 -4.54 25.68
C ASN A 126 17.40 -4.87 24.19
N ASP A 127 17.21 -6.15 23.88
CA ASP A 127 17.01 -6.67 22.52
C ASP A 127 15.60 -6.30 21.96
N ASP A 128 14.91 -5.34 22.60
CA ASP A 128 13.58 -4.87 22.26
C ASP A 128 13.56 -3.54 21.48
N ALA A 129 14.71 -2.92 21.25
CA ALA A 129 14.84 -1.81 20.33
C ALA A 129 15.07 -2.38 18.91
N GLY A 130 14.00 -2.57 18.18
CA GLY A 130 14.09 -2.97 16.78
C GLY A 130 15.06 -2.05 16.04
N GLY A 131 15.95 -2.63 15.22
CA GLY A 131 16.94 -1.88 14.43
C GLY A 131 16.29 -0.90 13.44
N PRO A 132 17.08 -0.24 12.59
CA PRO A 132 16.59 0.80 11.68
C PRO A 132 15.49 0.29 10.74
N TYR A 133 14.57 1.20 10.42
CA TYR A 133 13.47 0.94 9.50
C TYR A 133 13.54 1.86 8.31
N GLY A 134 13.32 1.31 7.11
CA GLY A 134 13.06 2.09 5.91
C GLY A 134 11.56 2.29 5.73
N LEU A 135 11.16 3.52 5.46
CA LEU A 135 9.78 3.93 5.24
C LEU A 135 9.65 4.61 3.88
N ALA A 136 8.67 4.20 3.10
CA ALA A 136 8.24 4.89 1.89
C ALA A 136 6.77 5.28 2.02
N LEU A 137 6.43 6.48 1.56
CA LEU A 137 5.11 7.08 1.63
C LEU A 137 4.77 7.65 0.25
N ALA A 138 3.74 7.10 -0.39
CA ALA A 138 3.25 7.59 -1.66
C ALA A 138 1.87 8.23 -1.48
N ASP A 139 1.75 9.52 -1.75
CA ASP A 139 0.47 10.19 -1.86
C ASP A 139 -0.08 9.93 -3.26
N VAL A 140 -1.06 9.05 -3.34
CA VAL A 140 -1.67 8.62 -4.61
C VAL A 140 -2.51 9.72 -5.26
N THR A 141 -2.93 10.73 -4.49
CA THR A 141 -3.72 11.86 -4.98
C THR A 141 -2.86 12.88 -5.70
N THR A 142 -1.70 13.22 -5.12
CA THR A 142 -0.81 14.26 -5.65
C THR A 142 0.39 13.72 -6.43
N GLY A 143 0.67 12.41 -6.34
CA GLY A 143 1.86 11.79 -6.90
C GLY A 143 3.15 12.07 -6.10
N ARG A 144 3.03 12.63 -4.89
CA ARG A 144 4.17 12.87 -4.01
C ARG A 144 4.70 11.56 -3.46
N PHE A 145 6.01 11.34 -3.62
CA PHE A 145 6.66 10.12 -3.14
C PHE A 145 7.80 10.47 -2.19
N LEU A 146 7.67 10.04 -0.95
CA LEU A 146 8.59 10.36 0.13
C LEU A 146 9.26 9.07 0.63
N VAL A 147 10.52 9.18 1.03
CA VAL A 147 11.27 8.08 1.64
C VAL A 147 12.10 8.59 2.79
N THR A 148 12.22 7.78 3.83
CA THR A 148 13.07 8.07 4.98
C THR A 148 13.57 6.78 5.62
N GLU A 149 14.55 6.94 6.49
CA GLU A 149 15.00 5.92 7.42
C GLU A 149 14.87 6.45 8.84
N VAL A 150 14.42 5.60 9.74
CA VAL A 150 14.25 5.93 11.15
C VAL A 150 15.00 4.90 12.00
N ASP A 151 15.53 5.35 13.14
CA ASP A 151 16.48 4.56 13.94
C ASP A 151 15.79 3.44 14.74
N ASP A 152 14.56 3.66 15.18
CA ASP A 152 13.84 2.74 16.04
C ASP A 152 12.32 2.69 15.79
N GLU A 153 11.64 1.82 16.53
CA GLU A 153 10.18 1.62 16.43
C GLU A 153 9.38 2.85 16.87
N SER A 154 9.88 3.61 17.84
CA SER A 154 9.19 4.81 18.33
C SER A 154 9.10 5.88 17.24
N ASP A 155 10.21 6.07 16.53
CA ASP A 155 10.30 7.01 15.41
C ASP A 155 9.46 6.52 14.21
N LEU A 156 9.49 5.22 13.93
CA LEU A 156 8.61 4.63 12.91
C LEU A 156 7.13 4.92 13.22
N ARG A 157 6.69 4.66 14.44
CA ARG A 157 5.30 4.90 14.86
C ARG A 157 4.94 6.38 14.81
N ALA A 158 5.87 7.27 15.18
CA ALA A 158 5.66 8.71 15.09
C ALA A 158 5.44 9.17 13.63
N GLU A 159 6.22 8.64 12.68
CA GLU A 159 6.04 8.94 11.26
C GLU A 159 4.75 8.35 10.70
N LEU A 160 4.41 7.11 11.04
CA LEU A 160 3.14 6.50 10.63
C LEU A 160 1.95 7.29 11.20
N TYR A 161 2.00 7.72 12.46
CA TYR A 161 0.96 8.56 13.05
C TYR A 161 0.85 9.93 12.37
N ARG A 162 2.00 10.53 12.02
CA ARG A 162 2.05 11.84 11.34
C ARG A 162 1.39 11.84 9.97
N PHE A 163 1.61 10.79 9.18
CA PHE A 163 1.10 10.70 7.82
C PHE A 163 -0.25 9.97 7.73
N ASP A 164 -0.64 9.25 8.76
CA ASP A 164 -1.88 8.44 8.86
C ASP A 164 -2.21 7.71 7.54
N PRO A 165 -1.32 6.79 7.08
CA PRO A 165 -1.50 6.16 5.80
C PRO A 165 -2.78 5.32 5.77
N ALA A 166 -3.53 5.43 4.67
CA ALA A 166 -4.74 4.63 4.45
C ALA A 166 -4.44 3.13 4.31
N GLU A 167 -3.21 2.80 3.94
CA GLU A 167 -2.77 1.41 3.81
C GLU A 167 -1.27 1.29 4.07
N VAL A 168 -0.86 0.25 4.80
CA VAL A 168 0.54 -0.07 5.11
C VAL A 168 0.90 -1.45 4.59
N LEU A 169 2.03 -1.53 3.88
CA LEU A 169 2.63 -2.76 3.37
C LEU A 169 3.81 -3.16 4.26
N PRO A 170 3.65 -4.11 5.19
CA PRO A 170 4.76 -4.57 6.01
C PRO A 170 5.69 -5.48 5.21
N GLY A 171 6.98 -5.16 5.20
CA GLY A 171 8.01 -6.03 4.65
C GLY A 171 8.14 -7.37 5.39
N PRO A 172 8.91 -8.32 4.85
CA PRO A 172 8.97 -9.69 5.38
C PRO A 172 9.30 -9.81 6.87
N ARG A 173 10.17 -8.97 7.39
CA ARG A 173 10.53 -8.94 8.82
C ARG A 173 9.47 -8.27 9.68
N VAL A 174 8.88 -7.18 9.19
CA VAL A 174 7.84 -6.44 9.91
C VAL A 174 6.57 -7.28 10.06
N ARG A 175 6.16 -8.01 9.01
CA ARG A 175 4.96 -8.85 9.06
C ARG A 175 5.08 -10.09 9.95
N ASN A 176 6.31 -10.53 10.24
CA ASN A 176 6.60 -11.66 11.12
C ASN A 176 6.79 -11.25 12.59
N ASP A 177 6.74 -9.96 12.89
CA ASP A 177 6.78 -9.42 14.24
C ASP A 177 5.34 -9.06 14.68
N ASP A 178 4.67 -10.00 15.33
CA ASP A 178 3.27 -9.85 15.75
C ASP A 178 3.07 -8.68 16.71
N ARG A 179 4.07 -8.34 17.52
CA ARG A 179 4.03 -7.22 18.46
C ARG A 179 4.03 -5.89 17.72
N LEU A 180 5.01 -5.71 16.81
CA LEU A 180 5.12 -4.50 16.00
C LEU A 180 3.88 -4.32 15.11
N LEU A 181 3.45 -5.41 14.46
CA LEU A 181 2.28 -5.38 13.59
C LEU A 181 0.99 -5.08 14.35
N GLY A 182 0.88 -5.58 15.59
CA GLY A 182 -0.21 -5.25 16.50
C GLY A 182 -0.22 -3.76 16.85
N ALA A 183 0.94 -3.22 17.25
CA ALA A 183 1.09 -1.79 17.56
C ALA A 183 0.77 -0.88 16.37
N VAL A 184 1.26 -1.25 15.18
CA VAL A 184 0.94 -0.51 13.94
C VAL A 184 -0.57 -0.51 13.67
N ARG A 185 -1.26 -1.64 13.84
CA ARG A 185 -2.71 -1.74 13.64
C ARG A 185 -3.52 -0.94 14.66
N GLU A 186 -3.04 -0.83 15.89
CA GLU A 186 -3.72 -0.07 16.95
C GLU A 186 -3.60 1.45 16.75
N ASP A 187 -2.48 1.91 16.20
CA ASP A 187 -2.18 3.33 16.05
C ASP A 187 -2.71 3.93 14.72
N LEU A 188 -3.09 3.11 13.75
CA LEU A 188 -3.48 3.55 12.42
C LEU A 188 -4.99 3.46 12.20
N SER A 189 -5.54 4.46 11.50
CA SER A 189 -6.90 4.40 10.94
C SER A 189 -6.96 3.51 9.69
N GLY A 190 -5.82 3.28 9.03
CA GLY A 190 -5.68 2.56 7.79
C GLY A 190 -5.60 1.04 7.94
N SER A 191 -5.56 0.37 6.80
CA SER A 191 -5.44 -1.09 6.72
C SER A 191 -3.98 -1.55 6.61
N VAL A 192 -3.74 -2.81 6.97
CA VAL A 192 -2.46 -3.48 6.76
C VAL A 192 -2.65 -4.57 5.72
N SER A 193 -1.96 -4.44 4.59
CA SER A 193 -2.05 -5.38 3.46
C SER A 193 -0.73 -6.12 3.24
N LEU A 194 -0.83 -7.44 3.09
CA LEU A 194 0.33 -8.24 2.75
C LEU A 194 0.60 -8.15 1.25
N PHE A 195 1.88 -7.99 0.90
CA PHE A 195 2.33 -7.96 -0.48
C PHE A 195 3.47 -8.96 -0.72
N ASP A 196 3.78 -9.24 -1.99
CA ASP A 196 4.84 -10.19 -2.36
C ASP A 196 6.18 -9.81 -1.72
N ALA A 197 6.82 -10.79 -1.06
CA ALA A 197 8.12 -10.62 -0.41
C ALA A 197 9.22 -10.20 -1.38
N GLU A 198 9.14 -10.68 -2.63
CA GLU A 198 10.11 -10.37 -3.67
C GLU A 198 10.11 -8.88 -4.07
N ALA A 199 8.99 -8.18 -3.88
CA ALA A 199 8.92 -6.74 -4.13
C ALA A 199 9.83 -5.93 -3.19
N PHE A 200 10.10 -6.46 -2.00
CA PHE A 200 10.99 -5.89 -1.00
C PHE A 200 12.47 -6.32 -1.17
N ALA A 201 12.76 -7.18 -2.15
CA ALA A 201 14.14 -7.64 -2.38
C ALA A 201 15.00 -6.49 -2.94
N PRO A 202 16.25 -6.29 -2.44
CA PRO A 202 17.08 -5.13 -2.79
C PRO A 202 17.24 -4.90 -4.29
N GLY A 203 17.51 -5.96 -5.05
CA GLY A 203 17.73 -5.89 -6.50
C GLY A 203 16.46 -5.48 -7.27
N ARG A 204 15.32 -6.07 -6.92
CA ARG A 204 14.03 -5.77 -7.55
C ARG A 204 13.54 -4.38 -7.20
N ALA A 205 13.63 -4.00 -5.93
CA ALA A 205 13.26 -2.68 -5.46
C ALA A 205 14.09 -1.56 -6.11
N THR A 206 15.41 -1.73 -6.14
CA THR A 206 16.30 -0.77 -6.82
C THR A 206 15.98 -0.65 -8.31
N HIS A 207 15.64 -1.76 -8.98
CA HIS A 207 15.24 -1.74 -10.38
C HIS A 207 13.97 -0.91 -10.58
N ALA A 208 12.91 -1.19 -9.80
CA ALA A 208 11.65 -0.46 -9.87
C ALA A 208 11.81 1.05 -9.63
N VAL A 209 12.60 1.44 -8.62
CA VAL A 209 12.88 2.85 -8.32
C VAL A 209 13.63 3.53 -9.47
N ARG A 210 14.63 2.85 -10.05
CA ARG A 210 15.39 3.40 -11.20
C ARG A 210 14.57 3.49 -12.48
N GLU A 211 13.66 2.56 -12.69
CA GLU A 211 12.75 2.59 -13.83
C GLU A 211 11.77 3.75 -13.73
N GLN A 212 11.17 3.94 -12.54
CA GLN A 212 10.17 4.98 -12.30
C GLN A 212 10.77 6.39 -12.26
N PHE A 213 11.86 6.61 -11.53
CA PHE A 213 12.40 7.95 -11.25
C PHE A 213 13.71 8.28 -11.98
N GLY A 214 14.28 7.31 -12.68
CA GLY A 214 15.57 7.44 -13.34
C GLY A 214 16.76 7.10 -12.42
N ARG A 215 17.88 6.71 -13.03
CA ARG A 215 19.09 6.26 -12.30
C ARG A 215 19.72 7.37 -11.45
N GLU A 216 19.80 8.58 -12.00
CA GLU A 216 20.41 9.72 -11.33
C GLU A 216 19.62 10.09 -10.05
N THR A 217 18.31 10.00 -10.09
CA THR A 217 17.46 10.28 -8.90
C THR A 217 17.68 9.24 -7.82
N ALA A 218 17.65 7.96 -8.15
CA ALA A 218 17.89 6.88 -7.20
C ALA A 218 19.26 6.98 -6.51
N ASP A 219 20.29 7.41 -7.24
CA ASP A 219 21.67 7.55 -6.74
C ASP A 219 21.90 8.89 -5.99
N SER A 220 21.05 9.91 -6.21
CA SER A 220 21.20 11.27 -5.65
C SER A 220 20.29 11.61 -4.47
N VAL A 221 19.32 10.74 -4.14
CA VAL A 221 18.31 11.01 -3.10
C VAL A 221 18.91 11.06 -1.68
N GLY A 222 20.22 10.77 -1.54
CA GLY A 222 20.93 10.90 -0.26
C GLY A 222 20.51 9.87 0.79
N ILE A 223 19.93 8.77 0.34
CA ILE A 223 19.57 7.64 1.22
C ILE A 223 20.79 6.73 1.29
N ASP A 224 21.45 6.72 2.43
CA ASP A 224 22.66 5.91 2.65
C ASP A 224 22.34 4.41 2.83
N SER A 225 21.09 4.06 3.12
CA SER A 225 20.66 2.68 3.32
C SER A 225 19.74 2.18 2.20
N ASP A 226 19.75 0.86 2.01
CA ASP A 226 18.87 0.21 1.04
C ASP A 226 17.45 -0.04 1.59
N LEU A 227 17.18 0.20 2.88
CA LEU A 227 15.90 -0.08 3.52
C LEU A 227 14.78 0.81 2.96
N ALA A 228 15.04 2.12 2.87
CA ALA A 228 14.10 3.07 2.31
C ALA A 228 13.86 2.81 0.80
N LEU A 229 14.90 2.42 0.05
CA LEU A 229 14.75 2.03 -1.37
C LEU A 229 13.95 0.73 -1.52
N ARG A 230 14.12 -0.23 -0.62
CA ARG A 230 13.33 -1.47 -0.59
C ARG A 230 11.86 -1.19 -0.30
N ALA A 231 11.57 -0.28 0.63
CA ALA A 231 10.21 0.17 0.89
C ALA A 231 9.61 0.89 -0.34
N ALA A 232 10.38 1.78 -0.98
CA ALA A 232 9.94 2.46 -2.20
C ALA A 232 9.62 1.50 -3.34
N GLY A 233 10.48 0.53 -3.59
CA GLY A 233 10.27 -0.49 -4.62
C GLY A 233 9.00 -1.32 -4.38
N ALA A 234 8.72 -1.65 -3.12
CA ALA A 234 7.50 -2.38 -2.76
C ALA A 234 6.23 -1.55 -3.02
N VAL A 235 6.23 -0.26 -2.68
CA VAL A 235 5.13 0.65 -3.01
C VAL A 235 4.90 0.72 -4.52
N LEU A 236 5.95 0.90 -5.31
CA LEU A 236 5.85 0.96 -6.77
C LEU A 236 5.28 -0.33 -7.35
N GLY A 237 5.79 -1.49 -6.93
CA GLY A 237 5.28 -2.78 -7.37
C GLY A 237 3.82 -3.02 -7.00
N TYR A 238 3.42 -2.59 -5.81
CA TYR A 238 2.03 -2.68 -5.36
C TYR A 238 1.09 -1.81 -6.19
N VAL A 239 1.46 -0.56 -6.46
CA VAL A 239 0.68 0.36 -7.30
C VAL A 239 0.60 -0.12 -8.75
N GLU A 240 1.67 -0.71 -9.28
CA GLU A 240 1.68 -1.32 -10.61
C GLU A 240 0.68 -2.50 -10.68
N GLU A 241 0.70 -3.39 -9.69
CA GLU A 241 -0.15 -4.58 -9.65
C GLU A 241 -1.63 -4.25 -9.40
N THR A 242 -1.91 -3.21 -8.61
CA THR A 242 -3.29 -2.78 -8.34
C THR A 242 -3.91 -1.97 -9.48
N GLY A 243 -3.16 -1.67 -10.53
CA GLY A 243 -3.68 -1.06 -11.76
C GLY A 243 -4.23 0.34 -11.58
N ALA A 244 -3.80 1.06 -10.55
CA ALA A 244 -4.36 2.36 -10.21
C ALA A 244 -4.05 3.49 -11.21
N GLY A 245 -3.16 3.26 -12.19
CA GLY A 245 -2.72 4.31 -13.12
C GLY A 245 -1.93 5.46 -12.46
N VAL A 246 -1.73 5.38 -11.15
CA VAL A 246 -1.12 6.41 -10.31
C VAL A 246 0.36 6.58 -10.59
N LEU A 247 1.05 5.52 -11.04
CA LEU A 247 2.49 5.57 -11.32
C LEU A 247 2.88 6.72 -12.25
N ALA A 248 2.05 7.04 -13.22
CA ALA A 248 2.32 8.12 -14.16
C ALA A 248 2.38 9.51 -13.49
N SER A 249 1.71 9.69 -12.35
CA SER A 249 1.75 10.93 -11.56
C SER A 249 2.95 11.00 -10.61
N MET A 250 3.54 9.85 -10.26
CA MET A 250 4.68 9.75 -9.36
C MET A 250 5.99 10.04 -10.11
N THR A 251 6.30 11.31 -10.29
CA THR A 251 7.45 11.74 -11.10
C THR A 251 8.67 12.12 -10.28
N ARG A 252 8.55 12.22 -8.96
CA ARG A 252 9.62 12.70 -8.09
C ARG A 252 9.71 11.91 -6.80
N LEU A 253 10.88 11.39 -6.51
CA LEU A 253 11.26 10.78 -5.25
C LEU A 253 11.95 11.82 -4.38
N THR A 254 11.54 11.97 -3.12
CA THR A 254 12.12 12.92 -2.17
C THR A 254 12.50 12.20 -0.88
N ALA A 255 13.78 12.24 -0.50
CA ALA A 255 14.18 11.87 0.84
C ALA A 255 13.84 12.99 1.81
N TYR A 256 13.41 12.65 3.00
CA TYR A 256 13.25 13.58 4.10
C TYR A 256 13.87 12.99 5.38
N GLY A 257 14.34 13.81 6.29
CA GLY A 257 14.93 13.42 7.56
C GLY A 257 14.36 14.25 8.70
N ASP A 258 14.65 13.85 9.91
CA ASP A 258 14.20 14.50 11.16
C ASP A 258 14.69 15.96 11.30
N GLY A 259 15.56 16.43 10.39
CA GLY A 259 16.08 17.81 10.34
C GLY A 259 15.40 18.73 9.33
N ASP A 260 14.48 18.24 8.50
CA ASP A 260 13.73 19.06 7.55
C ASP A 260 12.52 19.73 8.22
N HIS A 261 12.79 20.47 9.30
CA HIS A 261 11.94 21.60 9.65
C HIS A 261 11.91 22.50 8.40
N VAL A 262 10.70 22.73 7.86
CA VAL A 262 10.45 23.73 6.84
C VAL A 262 11.27 24.96 7.20
N ASP A 263 12.38 25.18 6.50
CA ASP A 263 13.09 26.44 6.52
C ASP A 263 12.11 27.48 5.97
N VAL A 264 11.38 28.11 6.89
CA VAL A 264 10.57 29.27 6.55
C VAL A 264 11.60 30.31 6.11
N ASP A 265 11.70 30.43 4.79
CA ASP A 265 12.57 31.39 4.11
C ASP A 265 12.62 32.69 4.91
N ALA A 266 13.82 33.16 5.23
CA ALA A 266 14.08 34.36 6.02
C ALA A 266 13.36 35.62 5.49
N THR A 267 12.79 35.55 4.28
CA THR A 267 11.93 36.56 3.67
C THR A 267 10.54 36.61 4.30
N THR A 268 10.03 35.47 4.79
CA THR A 268 8.68 35.38 5.43
C THR A 268 8.72 35.90 6.87
N GLN A 269 9.86 35.81 7.56
CA GLN A 269 10.01 36.34 8.93
C GLN A 269 10.05 37.88 9.01
N ARG A 270 10.22 38.60 7.92
CA ARG A 270 10.23 40.06 7.89
C ARG A 270 8.86 40.71 7.75
N ASN A 271 7.80 39.94 7.51
CA ASN A 271 6.45 40.43 7.25
C ASN A 271 5.44 40.05 8.35
N LEU A 272 5.89 39.57 9.50
CA LEU A 272 5.13 39.45 10.75
C LEU A 272 5.64 40.44 11.76
#